data_dced001d865311a881f121f4da0b2627
#
_entry.id   dced001d865311a881f121f4da0b2627
#
_cell.length_a   1.000
_cell.length_b   1.000
_cell.length_c   1.000
_cell.angle_alpha   90.00
_cell.angle_beta   90.00
_cell.angle_gamma   90.00
#
_symmetry.space_group_name_H-M   'P 1'
#
loop_
_entity.id
_entity.type
_entity.pdbx_description
1 polymer ?
#
loop_
_entity_poly.entity_id
_entity_poly.type
_entity_poly.pdbx_seq_one_letter_code
_entity_poly.pdbx_strand_id
1 'polypeptide(L)'
;MTTADEANSSVPSFIEALNRLNLNNKLPRISCTPLQPTNSTTSPSSSSSSGHSYTVSPRPGEPATVPIQHHTTYRSIPELMKAYRCSYEQVVSVYMREILNAWRPRPLSPSETQEFLAATRRRLHRIRALEEMQDSFAPLVDPTTEDALFVARVDHRIHFAQIFRINDLPPEILANIFRYVVWTSHTVHQGVQWRLNLTWTCRNWRRVALADSTIWTAIQFQAPHFERAFTWLERAGAAPVDVRFDDTKENPLTLQTAVELIDRVFVKLSNIRMIIAVFVNWDPAMYLVHALGRVATSQIPMILERLELHRSGAVYVQVSENHAYPPFRQPMALFGGAIVPSFRHLAFNGVHLDWERSPLVNLTILDLRRIPLERVPSLTVFRSILANNSTLKKLILDGAGPKWPDVPVIPLKPIPLPNLKSLIMGDFSLAYGKYVFTQLHAPNIVELTLMNLMVEDYSAFFKCLTPKLPALKLLTIYNAEIKEPSDEAKESLVGWLKSVPNLTYLRVSNVSAEFLNFFLYNPETLEPAPDRPQKAKQVICPKLAYLEYDAVNTDIISAWVLKRRLLGTPLEKVYVAAATAHKVKPEQQKSLFEAFGGVRKLFVLLGGSPEEAQLLRG
;
A
#
# COMPACT_ATOMS: atom_id res chain seq x y z
N MET A 1 -34.54 24.04 11.05
CA MET A 1 -33.81 22.94 10.38
C MET A 1 -32.91 23.55 9.33
N THR A 2 -31.84 24.14 9.73
CA THR A 2 -30.73 24.67 8.90
C THR A 2 -29.70 25.16 9.89
N THR A 3 -28.61 24.41 10.13
CA THR A 3 -27.34 24.88 10.73
C THR A 3 -26.43 23.71 11.16
N ALA A 4 -26.33 22.65 10.38
CA ALA A 4 -25.39 21.54 10.66
C ALA A 4 -24.29 21.34 9.59
N ASP A 5 -24.36 22.04 8.45
CA ASP A 5 -23.43 21.79 7.32
C ASP A 5 -22.22 22.74 7.24
N GLU A 6 -22.18 23.83 8.01
CA GLU A 6 -21.03 24.75 7.95
C GLU A 6 -19.84 24.37 8.86
N ALA A 7 -20.01 23.47 9.81
CA ALA A 7 -18.92 23.05 10.70
C ALA A 7 -17.96 22.00 10.09
N ASN A 8 -18.32 21.39 8.97
CA ASN A 8 -17.54 20.29 8.37
C ASN A 8 -16.56 20.73 7.27
N SER A 9 -16.58 22.01 6.86
CA SER A 9 -15.71 22.49 5.76
C SER A 9 -14.32 22.98 6.20
N SER A 10 -14.07 23.14 7.50
CA SER A 10 -12.77 23.63 8.01
C SER A 10 -11.76 22.53 8.33
N VAL A 11 -12.20 21.28 8.51
CA VAL A 11 -11.33 20.15 8.87
C VAL A 11 -10.47 19.67 7.70
N PRO A 12 -10.95 19.59 6.44
CA PRO A 12 -10.10 19.20 5.32
C PRO A 12 -8.93 20.16 5.05
N SER A 13 -9.11 21.45 5.24
CA SER A 13 -8.06 22.46 4.99
C SER A 13 -6.92 22.41 6.01
N PHE A 14 -7.20 22.02 7.24
CA PHE A 14 -6.17 21.84 8.27
C PHE A 14 -5.35 20.55 8.04
N ILE A 15 -6.01 19.47 7.62
CA ILE A 15 -5.38 18.19 7.27
C ILE A 15 -4.54 18.32 5.99
N GLU A 16 -5.04 19.04 4.98
CA GLU A 16 -4.25 19.37 3.79
C GLU A 16 -3.04 20.24 4.12
N ALA A 17 -3.17 21.22 4.99
CA ALA A 17 -2.05 22.03 5.45
C ALA A 17 -1.02 21.20 6.21
N LEU A 18 -1.43 20.25 7.07
CA LEU A 18 -0.52 19.31 7.75
C LEU A 18 0.15 18.34 6.76
N ASN A 19 -0.57 17.83 5.77
CA ASN A 19 0.00 16.97 4.74
C ASN A 19 0.95 17.72 3.80
N ARG A 20 0.65 19.00 3.49
CA ARG A 20 1.57 19.90 2.77
C ARG A 20 2.76 20.34 3.61
N LEU A 21 2.63 20.37 4.93
CA LEU A 21 3.73 20.61 5.87
C LEU A 21 4.66 19.39 6.02
N ASN A 22 4.21 18.21 5.63
CA ASN A 22 5.02 16.96 5.55
C ASN A 22 5.84 16.90 4.25
N LEU A 23 6.23 18.05 3.76
CA LEU A 23 7.00 18.25 2.55
C LEU A 23 8.39 17.63 2.65
N ASN A 24 8.59 16.68 1.75
CA ASN A 24 9.88 16.23 1.25
C ASN A 24 10.90 15.80 2.30
N ASN A 25 10.99 14.48 2.50
CA ASN A 25 12.11 13.75 3.11
C ASN A 25 13.46 14.03 2.41
N LYS A 26 13.86 15.29 2.30
CA LYS A 26 15.21 15.72 1.94
C LYS A 26 15.92 16.39 3.11
N LEU A 27 15.67 15.88 4.33
CA LEU A 27 16.61 16.14 5.43
C LEU A 27 17.74 15.10 5.35
N PRO A 28 19.01 15.52 5.38
CA PRO A 28 20.14 14.59 5.39
C PRO A 28 20.00 13.65 6.59
N ARG A 29 20.20 12.35 6.35
CA ARG A 29 20.26 11.34 7.39
C ARG A 29 21.39 11.71 8.36
N ILE A 30 21.04 12.12 9.56
CA ILE A 30 22.00 12.20 10.67
C ILE A 30 22.27 10.76 11.09
N SER A 31 23.44 10.24 10.75
CA SER A 31 23.91 8.95 11.24
C SER A 31 24.26 9.12 12.72
N CYS A 32 23.39 8.66 13.59
CA CYS A 32 23.71 8.48 15.00
C CYS A 32 24.53 7.18 15.14
N THR A 33 25.82 7.27 15.23
CA THR A 33 26.68 6.17 15.68
C THR A 33 26.45 5.96 17.18
N PRO A 34 26.17 4.74 17.65
CA PRO A 34 26.03 4.48 19.08
C PRO A 34 27.39 4.60 19.75
N LEU A 35 27.48 5.43 20.78
CA LEU A 35 28.63 5.45 21.71
C LEU A 35 28.65 4.13 22.50
N GLN A 36 29.74 3.40 22.36
CA GLN A 36 30.04 2.23 23.21
C GLN A 36 30.29 2.70 24.66
N PRO A 37 29.85 1.96 25.69
CA PRO A 37 30.16 2.29 27.07
C PRO A 37 31.61 1.89 27.39
N THR A 38 32.46 2.86 27.69
CA THR A 38 33.75 2.59 28.34
C THR A 38 33.56 2.43 29.83
N ASN A 39 33.81 1.22 30.34
CA ASN A 39 33.98 0.94 31.76
C ASN A 39 35.24 1.65 32.27
N SER A 40 35.08 2.52 33.24
CA SER A 40 36.12 2.82 34.22
C SER A 40 35.50 3.19 35.55
N THR A 41 35.68 2.30 36.51
CA THR A 41 35.52 2.46 37.96
C THR A 41 36.50 3.46 38.52
N THR A 42 36.05 4.51 39.22
CA THR A 42 36.69 5.07 40.43
C THR A 42 35.71 6.00 41.17
N SER A 43 35.67 5.89 42.47
CA SER A 43 34.79 6.50 43.46
C SER A 43 35.21 7.96 43.81
N PRO A 44 34.42 8.64 44.67
CA PRO A 44 34.25 10.08 44.62
C PRO A 44 35.13 10.84 45.61
N SER A 45 35.43 12.07 45.29
CA SER A 45 35.83 13.07 46.29
C SER A 45 35.16 14.42 45.95
N SER A 46 34.55 14.96 47.01
CA SER A 46 33.91 16.25 47.12
C SER A 46 34.83 17.44 46.85
N SER A 47 34.38 18.47 46.11
CA SER A 47 34.58 19.89 46.48
C SER A 47 34.01 20.85 45.41
N SER A 48 33.16 21.77 45.90
CA SER A 48 32.99 23.21 45.61
C SER A 48 33.03 23.76 44.17
N SER A 49 31.86 24.27 43.73
CA SER A 49 31.58 25.49 42.98
C SER A 49 32.73 26.26 42.34
N SER A 50 32.72 26.30 41.00
CA SER A 50 33.00 27.54 40.23
C SER A 50 32.59 27.27 38.76
N GLY A 51 31.82 28.22 38.19
CA GLY A 51 31.36 28.12 36.79
C GLY A 51 32.53 28.27 35.83
N HIS A 52 32.75 27.25 35.05
CA HIS A 52 33.61 27.31 33.88
C HIS A 52 32.81 26.96 32.63
N SER A 53 32.73 27.94 31.74
CA SER A 53 32.28 27.75 30.37
C SER A 53 33.27 26.84 29.66
N TYR A 54 32.81 25.65 29.28
CA TYR A 54 33.61 24.74 28.44
C TYR A 54 33.54 25.20 26.98
N THR A 55 34.58 25.82 26.48
CA THR A 55 34.86 25.95 25.06
C THR A 55 35.41 24.63 24.57
N VAL A 56 34.59 23.84 23.90
CA VAL A 56 35.06 22.65 23.17
C VAL A 56 35.66 23.12 21.84
N SER A 57 36.95 22.91 21.67
CA SER A 57 37.62 23.16 20.39
C SER A 57 37.08 22.18 19.33
N PRO A 58 36.67 22.66 18.13
CA PRO A 58 36.13 21.81 17.08
C PRO A 58 37.23 20.91 16.51
N ARG A 59 36.90 19.65 16.27
CA ARG A 59 37.73 18.71 15.52
C ARG A 59 37.86 19.16 14.05
N PRO A 60 38.98 18.90 13.35
CA PRO A 60 39.12 19.22 11.94
C PRO A 60 38.06 18.46 11.11
N GLY A 61 37.12 19.20 10.47
CA GLY A 61 36.04 18.65 9.65
C GLY A 61 34.63 18.84 10.20
N GLU A 62 34.42 19.30 11.43
CA GLU A 62 33.09 19.70 11.91
C GLU A 62 32.76 21.12 11.48
N PRO A 63 31.52 21.38 10.99
CA PRO A 63 31.08 22.74 10.71
C PRO A 63 31.05 23.53 12.01
N ALA A 64 31.65 24.73 11.98
CA ALA A 64 31.78 25.63 13.12
C ALA A 64 30.42 25.84 13.81
N THR A 65 30.32 25.49 15.09
CA THR A 65 29.16 25.82 15.93
C THR A 65 29.12 27.33 16.13
N VAL A 66 28.11 27.98 15.59
CA VAL A 66 27.89 29.41 15.69
C VAL A 66 27.36 29.74 17.10
N PRO A 67 28.09 30.52 17.93
CA PRO A 67 27.57 30.94 19.21
C PRO A 67 26.50 32.02 18.99
N ILE A 68 25.24 31.69 19.31
CA ILE A 68 24.16 32.67 19.26
C ILE A 68 24.11 33.41 20.60
N GLN A 69 24.50 34.68 20.58
CA GLN A 69 24.25 35.56 21.71
C GLN A 69 22.76 35.85 21.83
N HIS A 70 22.20 35.62 23.02
CA HIS A 70 20.80 35.87 23.38
C HIS A 70 20.43 37.35 23.32
N HIS A 71 20.29 37.93 22.13
CA HIS A 71 19.64 39.21 21.94
C HIS A 71 18.57 39.11 20.87
N THR A 72 17.37 39.43 21.29
CA THR A 72 16.04 39.35 20.72
C THR A 72 15.77 40.23 19.48
N THR A 73 16.76 40.48 18.65
CA THR A 73 16.55 41.11 17.36
C THR A 73 16.68 40.02 16.28
N TYR A 74 15.53 39.63 15.72
CA TYR A 74 15.45 38.74 14.57
C TYR A 74 16.25 39.37 13.41
N ARG A 75 17.47 38.90 13.21
CA ARG A 75 18.20 39.17 11.98
C ARG A 75 17.56 38.33 10.87
N SER A 76 17.42 38.92 9.69
CA SER A 76 16.90 38.17 8.53
C SER A 76 17.83 36.98 8.21
N ILE A 77 17.29 35.89 7.69
CA ILE A 77 18.11 34.72 7.33
C ILE A 77 19.25 35.11 6.38
N PRO A 78 19.07 35.94 5.36
CA PRO A 78 20.18 36.44 4.53
C PRO A 78 21.29 37.17 5.33
N GLU A 79 20.95 37.94 6.37
CA GLU A 79 21.93 38.58 7.24
C GLU A 79 22.71 37.57 8.08
N LEU A 80 22.05 36.49 8.54
CA LEU A 80 22.68 35.40 9.25
C LEU A 80 23.64 34.60 8.34
N MET A 81 23.22 34.30 7.11
CA MET A 81 24.07 33.64 6.12
C MET A 81 25.34 34.46 5.83
N LYS A 82 25.21 35.77 5.64
CA LYS A 82 26.32 36.69 5.39
C LYS A 82 27.26 36.80 6.60
N ALA A 83 26.68 36.90 7.82
CA ALA A 83 27.44 37.04 9.05
C ALA A 83 28.27 35.79 9.39
N TYR A 84 27.73 34.59 9.12
CA TYR A 84 28.34 33.33 9.53
C TYR A 84 28.94 32.52 8.37
N ARG A 85 28.89 33.01 7.14
CA ARG A 85 29.38 32.35 5.93
C ARG A 85 28.87 30.90 5.78
N CYS A 86 27.63 30.64 6.17
CA CYS A 86 27.00 29.31 6.12
C CYS A 86 25.98 29.23 5.00
N SER A 87 25.68 28.00 4.57
CA SER A 87 24.59 27.76 3.64
C SER A 87 23.24 28.04 4.32
N TYR A 88 22.25 28.33 3.51
CA TYR A 88 20.87 28.57 3.95
C TYR A 88 20.32 27.41 4.81
N GLU A 89 20.54 26.17 4.38
CA GLU A 89 20.10 24.97 5.11
C GLU A 89 20.76 24.84 6.49
N GLN A 90 22.03 25.20 6.60
CA GLN A 90 22.76 25.18 7.87
C GLN A 90 22.20 26.24 8.83
N VAL A 91 21.98 27.46 8.36
CA VAL A 91 21.40 28.53 9.19
C VAL A 91 20.02 28.16 9.68
N VAL A 92 19.16 27.65 8.81
CA VAL A 92 17.80 27.25 9.18
C VAL A 92 17.78 26.07 10.15
N SER A 93 18.62 25.07 9.96
CA SER A 93 18.71 23.91 10.85
C SER A 93 19.16 24.31 12.26
N VAL A 94 20.18 25.15 12.37
CA VAL A 94 20.68 25.63 13.67
C VAL A 94 19.68 26.59 14.31
N TYR A 95 19.16 27.55 13.56
CA TYR A 95 18.22 28.54 14.03
C TYR A 95 16.89 27.92 14.52
N MET A 96 16.34 26.97 13.77
CA MET A 96 15.15 26.22 14.19
C MET A 96 15.39 25.38 15.44
N ARG A 97 16.54 24.73 15.54
CA ARG A 97 16.91 23.94 16.72
C ARG A 97 17.01 24.80 17.97
N GLU A 98 17.66 25.94 17.88
CA GLU A 98 17.86 26.83 19.03
C GLU A 98 16.60 27.57 19.43
N ILE A 99 15.78 28.04 18.47
CA ILE A 99 14.47 28.62 18.77
C ILE A 99 13.58 27.60 19.46
N LEU A 100 13.51 26.38 18.95
CA LEU A 100 12.67 25.33 19.54
C LEU A 100 13.18 24.86 20.91
N ASN A 101 14.50 24.89 21.14
CA ASN A 101 15.10 24.47 22.41
C ASN A 101 15.09 25.58 23.48
N ALA A 102 15.29 26.83 23.07
CA ALA A 102 15.39 27.98 23.99
C ALA A 102 14.03 28.65 24.31
N TRP A 103 13.01 28.34 23.51
CA TRP A 103 11.75 29.07 23.60
C TRP A 103 10.84 28.49 24.70
N ARG A 104 10.65 29.27 25.78
CA ARG A 104 9.59 29.06 26.76
C ARG A 104 8.44 29.99 26.44
N PRO A 105 7.32 29.50 25.90
CA PRO A 105 6.21 30.36 25.55
C PRO A 105 5.64 31.02 26.79
N ARG A 106 5.63 32.37 26.80
CA ARG A 106 4.83 33.11 27.77
C ARG A 106 3.36 33.07 27.41
N PRO A 107 2.43 33.09 28.36
CA PRO A 107 1.03 33.25 28.03
C PRO A 107 0.84 34.63 27.35
N LEU A 108 0.16 34.60 26.19
CA LEU A 108 -0.20 35.84 25.46
C LEU A 108 -1.51 36.40 26.03
N SER A 109 -1.63 37.71 26.07
CA SER A 109 -2.90 38.37 26.34
C SER A 109 -3.89 38.14 25.18
N PRO A 110 -5.20 38.29 25.38
CA PRO A 110 -6.18 38.13 24.29
C PRO A 110 -5.93 39.06 23.10
N SER A 111 -5.48 40.30 23.34
CA SER A 111 -5.13 41.26 22.28
C SER A 111 -3.89 40.82 21.50
N GLU A 112 -2.83 40.44 22.19
CA GLU A 112 -1.62 39.86 21.55
C GLU A 112 -1.95 38.62 20.73
N THR A 113 -2.82 37.76 21.25
CA THR A 113 -3.25 36.53 20.51
C THR A 113 -3.94 36.89 19.21
N GLN A 114 -4.85 37.88 19.20
CA GLN A 114 -5.52 38.32 17.98
C GLN A 114 -4.55 38.94 16.97
N GLU A 115 -3.61 39.74 17.43
CA GLU A 115 -2.59 40.34 16.58
C GLU A 115 -1.67 39.30 15.93
N PHE A 116 -1.21 38.31 16.73
CA PHE A 116 -0.43 37.20 16.23
C PHE A 116 -1.21 36.32 15.24
N LEU A 117 -2.50 36.05 15.49
CA LEU A 117 -3.37 35.34 14.57
C LEU A 117 -3.51 36.06 13.22
N ALA A 118 -3.71 37.40 13.27
CA ALA A 118 -3.79 38.22 12.06
C ALA A 118 -2.45 38.22 11.30
N ALA A 119 -1.33 38.31 12.01
CA ALA A 119 0.01 38.21 11.42
C ALA A 119 0.27 36.84 10.79
N THR A 120 -0.17 35.75 11.45
CA THR A 120 -0.03 34.39 10.92
C THR A 120 -0.87 34.17 9.67
N ARG A 121 -2.10 34.70 9.62
CA ARG A 121 -2.96 34.67 8.41
C ARG A 121 -2.30 35.38 7.22
N ARG A 122 -1.72 36.58 7.45
CA ARG A 122 -0.99 37.32 6.39
C ARG A 122 0.18 36.49 5.83
N ARG A 123 0.94 35.79 6.70
CA ARG A 123 2.02 34.88 6.28
C ARG A 123 1.53 33.71 5.46
N LEU A 124 0.41 33.11 5.85
CA LEU A 124 -0.20 32.02 5.10
C LEU A 124 -0.67 32.46 3.70
N HIS A 125 -1.24 33.67 3.59
CA HIS A 125 -1.58 34.25 2.29
C HIS A 125 -0.35 34.48 1.41
N ARG A 126 0.76 34.95 2.00
CA ARG A 126 2.03 35.07 1.26
C ARG A 126 2.54 33.75 0.75
N ILE A 127 2.47 32.68 1.55
CA ILE A 127 2.85 31.33 1.11
C ILE A 127 2.00 30.90 -0.07
N ARG A 128 0.68 31.05 0.00
CA ARG A 128 -0.23 30.67 -1.11
C ARG A 128 0.07 31.43 -2.39
N ALA A 129 0.31 32.74 -2.30
CA ALA A 129 0.68 33.55 -3.47
C ALA A 129 1.99 33.09 -4.11
N LEU A 130 3.00 32.69 -3.29
CA LEU A 130 4.26 32.15 -3.80
C LEU A 130 4.09 30.73 -4.39
N GLU A 131 3.21 29.91 -3.82
CA GLU A 131 2.86 28.58 -4.38
C GLU A 131 2.15 28.73 -5.73
N GLU A 132 1.21 29.67 -5.87
CA GLU A 132 0.54 29.99 -7.14
C GLU A 132 1.54 30.51 -8.18
N MET A 133 2.50 31.35 -7.77
CA MET A 133 3.59 31.78 -8.65
C MET A 133 4.44 30.58 -9.11
N GLN A 134 4.85 29.72 -8.20
CA GLN A 134 5.65 28.52 -8.50
C GLN A 134 4.91 27.59 -9.47
N ASP A 135 3.61 27.39 -9.24
CA ASP A 135 2.76 26.56 -10.12
C ASP A 135 2.60 27.16 -11.51
N SER A 136 2.66 28.51 -11.65
CA SER A 136 2.59 29.18 -12.97
C SER A 136 3.85 28.98 -13.82
N PHE A 137 4.99 28.65 -13.22
CA PHE A 137 6.25 28.32 -13.90
C PHE A 137 6.42 26.82 -14.19
N ALA A 138 5.47 25.97 -13.75
CA ALA A 138 5.59 24.54 -13.96
C ALA A 138 5.67 24.20 -15.49
N PRO A 139 6.61 23.33 -15.91
CA PRO A 139 7.39 22.38 -15.12
C PRO A 139 8.76 22.90 -14.64
N LEU A 140 9.11 24.16 -14.91
CA LEU A 140 10.37 24.77 -14.47
C LEU A 140 10.21 25.27 -13.03
N VAL A 141 11.17 24.95 -12.20
CA VAL A 141 11.25 25.48 -10.82
C VAL A 141 12.08 26.76 -10.89
N ASP A 142 11.45 27.90 -10.55
CA ASP A 142 12.20 29.14 -10.39
C ASP A 142 12.93 29.15 -9.04
N PRO A 143 14.27 29.13 -9.02
CA PRO A 143 15.04 29.04 -7.77
C PRO A 143 14.76 30.22 -6.81
N THR A 144 14.49 31.41 -7.35
CA THR A 144 14.24 32.61 -6.52
C THR A 144 12.89 32.53 -5.83
N THR A 145 11.88 32.00 -6.48
CA THR A 145 10.56 31.75 -5.91
C THR A 145 10.61 30.58 -4.92
N GLU A 146 11.40 29.53 -5.19
CA GLU A 146 11.59 28.42 -4.26
C GLU A 146 12.24 28.87 -2.95
N ASP A 147 13.29 29.69 -3.03
CA ASP A 147 13.95 30.27 -1.85
C ASP A 147 13.00 31.18 -1.06
N ALA A 148 12.24 32.04 -1.76
CA ALA A 148 11.26 32.91 -1.12
C ALA A 148 10.13 32.13 -0.43
N LEU A 149 9.66 31.05 -1.06
CA LEU A 149 8.66 30.13 -0.52
C LEU A 149 9.17 29.40 0.73
N PHE A 150 10.42 28.93 0.70
CA PHE A 150 11.04 28.29 1.86
C PHE A 150 11.13 29.27 3.05
N VAL A 151 11.62 30.50 2.83
CA VAL A 151 11.69 31.54 3.88
C VAL A 151 10.31 31.84 4.45
N ALA A 152 9.31 32.02 3.58
CA ALA A 152 7.94 32.30 4.01
C ALA A 152 7.35 31.15 4.85
N ARG A 153 7.63 29.90 4.49
CA ARG A 153 7.19 28.72 5.26
C ARG A 153 7.88 28.63 6.62
N VAL A 154 9.17 28.93 6.72
CA VAL A 154 9.90 28.96 8.00
C VAL A 154 9.36 30.08 8.91
N ASP A 155 9.21 31.29 8.38
CA ASP A 155 8.66 32.43 9.13
C ASP A 155 7.24 32.16 9.65
N HIS A 156 6.39 31.58 8.82
CA HIS A 156 5.06 31.15 9.23
C HIS A 156 5.11 30.09 10.35
N ARG A 157 5.98 29.08 10.25
CA ARG A 157 6.12 28.03 11.28
C ARG A 157 6.55 28.62 12.62
N ILE A 158 7.51 29.53 12.63
CA ILE A 158 7.97 30.20 13.86
C ILE A 158 6.82 30.96 14.54
N HIS A 159 6.08 31.75 13.77
CA HIS A 159 4.94 32.50 14.30
C HIS A 159 3.78 31.61 14.73
N PHE A 160 3.47 30.59 13.94
CA PHE A 160 2.43 29.61 14.27
C PHE A 160 2.75 28.86 15.57
N ALA A 161 4.00 28.48 15.78
CA ALA A 161 4.44 27.80 17.01
C ALA A 161 4.32 28.69 18.27
N GLN A 162 4.35 30.03 18.12
CA GLN A 162 4.15 30.96 19.23
C GLN A 162 2.69 31.03 19.69
N ILE A 163 1.73 30.79 18.81
CA ILE A 163 0.29 30.85 19.08
C ILE A 163 -0.28 29.48 19.39
N PHE A 164 0.07 28.50 18.55
CA PHE A 164 -0.45 27.14 18.64
C PHE A 164 0.46 26.30 19.51
N ARG A 165 0.11 26.21 20.77
CA ARG A 165 0.86 25.43 21.77
C ARG A 165 0.27 24.03 21.85
N ILE A 166 0.78 23.13 21.05
CA ILE A 166 0.27 21.75 20.94
C ILE A 166 0.18 21.03 22.30
N ASN A 167 1.06 21.37 23.24
CA ASN A 167 1.04 20.79 24.60
C ASN A 167 -0.05 21.33 25.52
N ASP A 168 -0.75 22.41 25.12
CA ASP A 168 -1.90 22.96 25.84
C ASP A 168 -3.21 22.26 25.41
N LEU A 169 -3.17 21.42 24.38
CA LEU A 169 -4.31 20.61 23.99
C LEU A 169 -4.67 19.60 25.08
N PRO A 170 -5.96 19.36 25.32
CA PRO A 170 -6.40 18.26 26.18
C PRO A 170 -5.77 16.93 25.73
N PRO A 171 -5.44 16.02 26.67
CA PRO A 171 -4.83 14.73 26.33
C PRO A 171 -5.60 13.93 25.28
N GLU A 172 -6.94 14.03 25.29
CA GLU A 172 -7.84 13.33 24.36
C GLU A 172 -7.68 13.84 22.93
N ILE A 173 -7.54 15.16 22.76
CA ILE A 173 -7.31 15.77 21.44
C ILE A 173 -5.92 15.41 20.93
N LEU A 174 -4.93 15.47 21.82
CA LEU A 174 -3.56 15.08 21.48
C LEU A 174 -3.47 13.59 21.10
N ALA A 175 -4.18 12.70 21.83
CA ALA A 175 -4.30 11.30 21.51
C ALA A 175 -4.95 11.06 20.12
N ASN A 176 -6.00 11.81 19.79
CA ASN A 176 -6.63 11.73 18.46
C ASN A 176 -5.65 12.15 17.35
N ILE A 177 -4.88 13.21 17.56
CA ILE A 177 -3.82 13.61 16.62
C ILE A 177 -2.79 12.48 16.45
N PHE A 178 -2.37 11.84 17.54
CA PHE A 178 -1.42 10.74 17.50
C PHE A 178 -1.96 9.52 16.75
N ARG A 179 -3.22 9.15 16.99
CA ARG A 179 -3.90 8.09 16.23
C ARG A 179 -3.88 8.42 14.74
N TYR A 180 -4.26 9.64 14.38
CA TYR A 180 -4.26 10.07 12.99
C TYR A 180 -2.86 9.93 12.37
N VAL A 181 -1.82 10.46 13.02
CA VAL A 181 -0.43 10.34 12.55
C VAL A 181 -0.02 8.89 12.36
N VAL A 182 -0.26 8.02 13.35
CA VAL A 182 0.16 6.63 13.31
C VAL A 182 -0.58 5.84 12.22
N TRP A 183 -1.89 6.07 12.08
CA TRP A 183 -2.72 5.28 11.16
C TRP A 183 -2.71 5.77 9.72
N THR A 184 -2.14 6.94 9.42
CA THR A 184 -1.90 7.41 8.04
C THR A 184 -0.56 6.96 7.47
N SER A 185 0.20 6.13 8.18
CA SER A 185 1.46 5.57 7.67
C SER A 185 1.24 4.70 6.44
N HIS A 186 2.04 4.92 5.39
CA HIS A 186 1.96 4.15 4.16
C HIS A 186 2.73 2.82 4.21
N THR A 187 3.64 2.68 5.17
CA THR A 187 4.46 1.46 5.35
C THR A 187 4.53 1.06 6.82
N VAL A 188 4.71 -0.24 7.07
CA VAL A 188 4.87 -0.77 8.43
C VAL A 188 6.05 -0.11 9.14
N HIS A 189 7.18 0.05 8.45
CA HIS A 189 8.37 0.71 9.00
C HIS A 189 8.10 2.16 9.42
N GLN A 190 7.40 2.92 8.60
CA GLN A 190 6.99 4.30 8.91
C GLN A 190 6.07 4.35 10.14
N GLY A 191 5.12 3.42 10.24
CA GLY A 191 4.25 3.30 11.41
C GLY A 191 5.01 3.01 12.70
N VAL A 192 6.05 2.16 12.63
CA VAL A 192 6.96 1.92 13.77
C VAL A 192 7.69 3.21 14.16
N GLN A 193 8.30 3.88 13.18
CA GLN A 193 9.06 5.11 13.41
C GLN A 193 8.22 6.22 14.03
N TRP A 194 6.99 6.41 13.55
CA TRP A 194 6.10 7.45 14.08
C TRP A 194 5.70 7.20 15.53
N ARG A 195 5.40 5.94 15.91
CA ARG A 195 5.15 5.59 17.32
C ARG A 195 6.33 5.91 18.22
N LEU A 196 7.54 5.57 17.78
CA LEU A 196 8.77 5.91 18.51
C LEU A 196 8.95 7.42 18.63
N ASN A 197 8.79 8.16 17.54
CA ASN A 197 8.93 9.62 17.52
C ASN A 197 7.94 10.29 18.49
N LEU A 198 6.67 9.83 18.56
CA LEU A 198 5.70 10.33 19.52
C LEU A 198 6.19 10.17 20.97
N THR A 199 6.81 9.03 21.29
CA THR A 199 7.30 8.76 22.64
C THR A 199 8.61 9.47 22.98
N TRP A 200 9.36 9.94 21.97
CA TRP A 200 10.64 10.62 22.13
C TRP A 200 10.56 12.14 22.07
N THR A 201 9.43 12.70 21.65
CA THR A 201 9.28 14.15 21.48
C THR A 201 9.37 14.90 22.80
N CYS A 202 8.52 14.60 23.80
CA CYS A 202 8.58 15.18 25.14
C CYS A 202 7.86 14.29 26.18
N ARG A 203 8.00 14.63 27.48
CA ARG A 203 7.38 13.85 28.57
C ARG A 203 5.85 13.79 28.46
N ASN A 204 5.19 14.90 28.07
CA ASN A 204 3.74 14.95 27.92
C ASN A 204 3.27 14.03 26.78
N TRP A 205 3.91 14.12 25.63
CA TRP A 205 3.60 13.25 24.47
C TRP A 205 3.80 11.78 24.80
N ARG A 206 4.92 11.46 25.47
CA ARG A 206 5.18 10.09 25.92
C ARG A 206 4.09 9.59 26.84
N ARG A 207 3.66 10.40 27.83
CA ARG A 207 2.58 10.03 28.76
C ARG A 207 1.28 9.76 28.01
N VAL A 208 0.86 10.65 27.13
CA VAL A 208 -0.35 10.51 26.32
C VAL A 208 -0.28 9.29 25.41
N ALA A 209 0.82 9.11 24.67
CA ALA A 209 1.00 7.98 23.76
C ALA A 209 1.01 6.63 24.48
N LEU A 210 1.61 6.55 25.68
CA LEU A 210 1.62 5.31 26.46
C LEU A 210 0.27 4.99 27.11
N ALA A 211 -0.55 6.00 27.40
CA ALA A 211 -1.88 5.83 27.96
C ALA A 211 -2.93 5.39 26.92
N ASP A 212 -2.66 5.59 25.63
CA ASP A 212 -3.58 5.23 24.55
C ASP A 212 -3.24 3.85 23.96
N SER A 213 -3.94 2.81 24.42
CA SER A 213 -3.76 1.43 23.95
C SER A 213 -3.94 1.27 22.43
N THR A 214 -4.80 2.10 21.81
CA THR A 214 -5.13 1.97 20.37
C THR A 214 -3.96 2.31 19.45
N ILE A 215 -2.99 3.09 19.92
CA ILE A 215 -1.76 3.40 19.16
C ILE A 215 -0.90 2.13 19.00
N TRP A 216 -0.97 1.18 19.93
CA TRP A 216 -0.10 0.01 20.00
C TRP A 216 -0.69 -1.26 19.37
N THR A 217 -1.86 -1.17 18.76
CA THR A 217 -2.62 -2.34 18.27
C THR A 217 -2.10 -2.97 16.98
N ALA A 218 -1.30 -2.28 16.16
CA ALA A 218 -0.65 -2.90 15.00
C ALA A 218 0.79 -3.30 15.35
N ILE A 219 1.02 -4.61 15.43
CA ILE A 219 2.23 -5.18 16.00
C ILE A 219 2.95 -6.04 14.96
N GLN A 220 4.21 -5.70 14.70
CA GLN A 220 5.06 -6.47 13.79
C GLN A 220 6.13 -7.22 14.58
N PHE A 221 6.14 -8.54 14.42
CA PHE A 221 7.16 -9.45 14.91
C PHE A 221 8.17 -9.73 13.80
N GLN A 222 9.35 -9.12 13.91
CA GLN A 222 10.46 -9.28 12.97
C GLN A 222 11.77 -9.28 13.74
N ALA A 223 12.65 -10.21 13.41
CA ALA A 223 13.99 -10.28 14.01
C ALA A 223 14.78 -8.98 13.72
N PRO A 224 15.62 -8.51 14.64
CA PRO A 224 15.84 -9.00 16.01
C PRO A 224 14.89 -8.38 17.06
N HIS A 225 13.84 -7.66 16.67
CA HIS A 225 13.06 -6.74 17.51
C HIS A 225 11.82 -7.38 18.17
N PHE A 226 11.84 -8.68 18.52
CA PHE A 226 10.69 -9.36 19.11
C PHE A 226 10.26 -8.76 20.47
N GLU A 227 11.20 -8.39 21.33
CA GLU A 227 10.87 -7.81 22.65
C GLU A 227 10.17 -6.45 22.54
N ARG A 228 10.50 -5.65 21.52
CA ARG A 228 9.73 -4.44 21.24
C ARG A 228 8.28 -4.77 20.88
N ALA A 229 8.06 -5.78 20.04
CA ALA A 229 6.72 -6.20 19.63
C ALA A 229 5.92 -6.73 20.83
N PHE A 230 6.52 -7.51 21.74
CA PHE A 230 5.87 -7.93 22.97
C PHE A 230 5.53 -6.77 23.90
N THR A 231 6.42 -5.80 24.05
CA THR A 231 6.12 -4.56 24.80
C THR A 231 4.90 -3.83 24.22
N TRP A 232 4.76 -3.81 22.90
CA TRP A 232 3.58 -3.19 22.26
C TRP A 232 2.32 -4.03 22.47
N LEU A 233 2.43 -5.35 22.41
CA LEU A 233 1.32 -6.26 22.70
C LEU A 233 0.81 -6.09 24.13
N GLU A 234 1.69 -5.85 25.08
CA GLU A 234 1.34 -5.52 26.47
C GLU A 234 0.64 -4.17 26.57
N ARG A 235 1.16 -3.13 25.89
CA ARG A 235 0.57 -1.78 25.88
C ARG A 235 -0.79 -1.72 25.20
N ALA A 236 -1.05 -2.58 24.23
CA ALA A 236 -2.36 -2.71 23.60
C ALA A 236 -3.45 -3.18 24.58
N GLY A 237 -3.07 -3.83 25.69
CA GLY A 237 -3.99 -4.25 26.74
C GLY A 237 -5.07 -5.19 26.24
N ALA A 238 -6.34 -4.80 26.42
CA ALA A 238 -7.53 -5.53 25.95
C ALA A 238 -8.02 -5.05 24.57
N ALA A 239 -7.37 -4.08 23.94
CA ALA A 239 -7.79 -3.61 22.63
C ALA A 239 -7.59 -4.70 21.56
N PRO A 240 -8.46 -4.75 20.52
CA PRO A 240 -8.25 -5.61 19.36
C PRO A 240 -6.90 -5.34 18.70
N VAL A 241 -6.10 -6.38 18.47
CA VAL A 241 -4.76 -6.25 17.88
C VAL A 241 -4.66 -6.89 16.50
N ASP A 242 -3.87 -6.26 15.67
CA ASP A 242 -3.44 -6.74 14.36
C ASP A 242 -1.99 -7.20 14.46
N VAL A 243 -1.76 -8.48 14.25
CA VAL A 243 -0.45 -9.11 14.40
C VAL A 243 0.12 -9.45 13.05
N ARG A 244 1.38 -9.07 12.83
CA ARG A 244 2.13 -9.43 11.64
C ARG A 244 3.44 -10.13 12.02
N PHE A 245 3.68 -11.31 11.46
CA PHE A 245 4.94 -12.03 11.53
C PHE A 245 5.66 -11.85 10.18
N ASP A 246 6.85 -11.28 10.21
CA ASP A 246 7.69 -11.11 9.02
C ASP A 246 9.02 -11.85 9.22
N ASP A 247 9.12 -12.99 8.56
CA ASP A 247 10.35 -13.78 8.50
C ASP A 247 11.25 -13.29 7.37
N THR A 248 12.55 -13.42 7.50
CA THR A 248 13.53 -12.99 6.51
C THR A 248 14.31 -14.18 5.94
N LYS A 249 14.67 -14.09 4.66
CA LYS A 249 15.44 -15.15 4.01
C LYS A 249 16.87 -15.27 4.55
N GLU A 250 17.41 -14.15 5.03
CA GLU A 250 18.77 -14.07 5.58
C GLU A 250 18.90 -14.77 6.94
N ASN A 251 17.83 -14.77 7.71
CA ASN A 251 17.79 -15.43 9.03
C ASN A 251 16.38 -16.00 9.27
N PRO A 252 16.03 -17.12 8.61
CA PRO A 252 14.70 -17.69 8.71
C PRO A 252 14.43 -18.27 10.08
N LEU A 253 13.19 -18.10 10.55
CA LEU A 253 12.75 -18.65 11.83
C LEU A 253 12.86 -20.17 11.84
N THR A 254 13.45 -20.69 12.92
CA THR A 254 13.40 -22.13 13.21
C THR A 254 12.02 -22.50 13.75
N LEU A 255 11.67 -23.79 13.72
CA LEU A 255 10.45 -24.27 14.35
C LEU A 255 10.40 -23.90 15.83
N GLN A 256 11.49 -24.09 16.57
CA GLN A 256 11.54 -23.79 17.99
C GLN A 256 11.25 -22.31 18.28
N THR A 257 11.93 -21.40 17.57
CA THR A 257 11.69 -19.96 17.73
C THR A 257 10.26 -19.59 17.36
N ALA A 258 9.70 -20.19 16.31
CA ALA A 258 8.32 -19.96 15.91
C ALA A 258 7.32 -20.45 16.95
N VAL A 259 7.57 -21.61 17.59
CA VAL A 259 6.75 -22.14 18.69
C VAL A 259 6.72 -21.15 19.86
N GLU A 260 7.90 -20.74 20.35
CA GLU A 260 8.01 -19.80 21.47
C GLU A 260 7.32 -18.46 21.16
N LEU A 261 7.53 -17.93 19.96
CA LEU A 261 6.95 -16.68 19.51
C LEU A 261 5.42 -16.74 19.40
N ILE A 262 4.89 -17.73 18.70
CA ILE A 262 3.45 -17.89 18.44
C ILE A 262 2.71 -18.19 19.74
N ASP A 263 3.23 -19.09 20.58
CA ASP A 263 2.60 -19.43 21.86
C ASP A 263 2.52 -18.24 22.80
N ARG A 264 3.58 -17.43 22.88
CA ARG A 264 3.57 -16.20 23.68
C ARG A 264 2.58 -15.16 23.16
N VAL A 265 2.44 -15.03 21.84
CA VAL A 265 1.44 -14.13 21.21
C VAL A 265 0.02 -14.65 21.47
N PHE A 266 -0.19 -15.96 21.39
CA PHE A 266 -1.51 -16.59 21.48
C PHE A 266 -2.09 -16.64 22.91
N VAL A 267 -1.33 -16.24 23.92
CA VAL A 267 -1.91 -15.90 25.23
C VAL A 267 -3.01 -14.83 25.11
N LYS A 268 -2.90 -13.95 24.08
CA LYS A 268 -3.91 -12.92 23.77
C LYS A 268 -4.77 -13.24 22.54
N LEU A 269 -4.92 -14.51 22.18
CA LEU A 269 -5.62 -14.93 20.97
C LEU A 269 -7.06 -14.38 20.86
N SER A 270 -7.76 -14.26 22.00
CA SER A 270 -9.12 -13.68 22.06
C SER A 270 -9.19 -12.22 21.58
N ASN A 271 -8.09 -11.50 21.65
CA ASN A 271 -8.01 -10.09 21.27
C ASN A 271 -7.40 -9.88 19.87
N ILE A 272 -6.97 -10.95 19.20
CA ILE A 272 -6.37 -10.84 17.88
C ILE A 272 -7.48 -10.76 16.83
N ARG A 273 -7.53 -9.62 16.13
CA ARG A 273 -8.46 -9.36 15.04
C ARG A 273 -7.88 -9.78 13.69
N MET A 274 -6.59 -9.59 13.48
CA MET A 274 -5.91 -9.89 12.23
C MET A 274 -4.58 -10.58 12.48
N ILE A 275 -4.30 -11.63 11.70
CA ILE A 275 -2.99 -12.28 11.62
C ILE A 275 -2.53 -12.23 10.17
N ILE A 276 -1.37 -11.62 9.92
CA ILE A 276 -0.63 -11.73 8.66
C ILE A 276 0.70 -12.39 8.99
N ALA A 277 0.97 -13.53 8.42
CA ALA A 277 2.21 -14.26 8.65
C ALA A 277 2.92 -14.55 7.33
N VAL A 278 4.15 -14.13 7.22
CA VAL A 278 5.05 -14.44 6.12
C VAL A 278 6.20 -15.25 6.68
N PHE A 279 6.26 -16.54 6.35
CA PHE A 279 7.32 -17.44 6.78
C PHE A 279 8.14 -17.94 5.59
N VAL A 280 9.43 -18.11 5.78
CA VAL A 280 10.32 -18.70 4.77
C VAL A 280 10.12 -20.21 4.74
N ASN A 281 10.13 -20.84 5.91
CA ASN A 281 10.11 -22.28 6.09
C ASN A 281 8.68 -22.84 6.26
N TRP A 282 8.55 -24.14 5.98
CA TRP A 282 7.29 -24.88 6.09
C TRP A 282 6.82 -25.05 7.53
N ASP A 283 7.71 -25.51 8.41
CA ASP A 283 7.36 -25.89 9.77
C ASP A 283 6.81 -24.74 10.60
N PRO A 284 7.39 -23.52 10.59
CA PRO A 284 6.80 -22.35 11.23
C PRO A 284 5.40 -22.01 10.70
N ALA A 285 5.18 -22.11 9.37
CA ALA A 285 3.89 -21.83 8.77
C ALA A 285 2.82 -22.84 9.24
N MET A 286 3.15 -24.12 9.25
CA MET A 286 2.23 -25.17 9.71
C MET A 286 2.02 -25.16 11.22
N TYR A 287 3.03 -24.74 11.98
CA TYR A 287 2.84 -24.55 13.41
C TYR A 287 1.80 -23.47 13.73
N LEU A 288 1.74 -22.39 12.96
CA LEU A 288 0.68 -21.39 13.12
C LEU A 288 -0.71 -22.00 12.92
N VAL A 289 -0.90 -22.83 11.87
CA VAL A 289 -2.17 -23.54 11.63
C VAL A 289 -2.49 -24.51 12.78
N HIS A 290 -1.48 -25.26 13.26
CA HIS A 290 -1.60 -26.16 14.41
C HIS A 290 -2.01 -25.39 15.68
N ALA A 291 -1.36 -24.27 15.97
CA ALA A 291 -1.66 -23.45 17.15
C ALA A 291 -3.09 -22.87 17.09
N LEU A 292 -3.54 -22.45 15.90
CA LEU A 292 -4.93 -22.04 15.68
C LEU A 292 -5.92 -23.21 15.86
N GLY A 293 -5.49 -24.44 15.60
CA GLY A 293 -6.31 -25.64 15.82
C GLY A 293 -6.74 -25.85 17.29
N ARG A 294 -5.97 -25.30 18.24
CA ARG A 294 -6.32 -25.33 19.67
C ARG A 294 -7.61 -24.58 20.02
N VAL A 295 -8.10 -23.72 19.15
CA VAL A 295 -9.36 -22.98 19.33
C VAL A 295 -10.55 -23.92 19.54
N ALA A 296 -10.63 -25.02 18.77
CA ALA A 296 -11.72 -25.99 18.90
C ALA A 296 -11.82 -26.63 20.29
N THR A 297 -10.67 -26.81 20.97
CA THR A 297 -10.58 -27.46 22.29
C THR A 297 -10.68 -26.48 23.44
N SER A 298 -10.23 -25.25 23.27
CA SER A 298 -10.11 -24.24 24.32
C SER A 298 -11.34 -23.38 24.54
N GLN A 299 -12.33 -23.44 23.61
CA GLN A 299 -13.53 -22.60 23.60
C GLN A 299 -13.25 -21.08 23.78
N ILE A 300 -12.06 -20.63 23.39
CA ILE A 300 -11.67 -19.22 23.48
C ILE A 300 -12.52 -18.42 22.47
N PRO A 301 -13.27 -17.40 22.92
CA PRO A 301 -13.98 -16.54 21.99
C PRO A 301 -12.99 -15.78 21.11
N MET A 302 -13.10 -15.92 19.80
CA MET A 302 -12.23 -15.26 18.85
C MET A 302 -12.95 -14.10 18.16
N ILE A 303 -12.22 -13.01 18.01
CA ILE A 303 -12.61 -11.85 17.19
C ILE A 303 -11.86 -11.81 15.85
N LEU A 304 -11.17 -12.89 15.48
CA LEU A 304 -10.34 -12.95 14.28
C LEU A 304 -11.20 -12.76 13.02
N GLU A 305 -10.90 -11.71 12.27
CA GLU A 305 -11.56 -11.36 11.01
C GLU A 305 -10.73 -11.74 9.79
N ARG A 306 -9.38 -11.69 9.91
CA ARG A 306 -8.45 -11.87 8.80
C ARG A 306 -7.29 -12.76 9.18
N LEU A 307 -7.03 -13.77 8.34
CA LEU A 307 -5.85 -14.63 8.39
C LEU A 307 -5.18 -14.67 7.03
N GLU A 308 -3.94 -14.23 6.99
CA GLU A 308 -3.07 -14.40 5.83
C GLU A 308 -1.85 -15.21 6.24
N LEU A 309 -1.55 -16.25 5.48
CA LEU A 309 -0.39 -17.09 5.69
C LEU A 309 0.34 -17.30 4.37
N HIS A 310 1.52 -16.75 4.27
CA HIS A 310 2.34 -16.74 3.08
C HIS A 310 3.66 -17.45 3.35
N ARG A 311 4.01 -18.40 2.49
CA ARG A 311 5.33 -19.01 2.48
C ARG A 311 6.17 -18.40 1.37
N SER A 312 7.28 -17.75 1.72
CA SER A 312 8.16 -17.05 0.79
C SER A 312 9.36 -17.86 0.31
N GLY A 313 9.64 -19.00 0.94
CA GLY A 313 10.84 -19.82 0.66
C GLY A 313 10.74 -20.72 -0.55
N ALA A 314 9.52 -21.02 -1.06
CA ALA A 314 9.32 -21.85 -2.25
C ALA A 314 8.11 -21.38 -3.05
N VAL A 315 8.13 -21.63 -4.37
CA VAL A 315 7.07 -21.18 -5.27
C VAL A 315 5.77 -21.95 -5.04
N TYR A 316 5.85 -23.25 -4.87
CA TYR A 316 4.70 -24.15 -4.59
C TYR A 316 4.91 -24.94 -3.31
N VAL A 317 3.83 -25.53 -2.78
CA VAL A 317 3.92 -26.47 -1.67
C VAL A 317 4.74 -27.69 -2.11
N GLN A 318 5.99 -27.74 -1.68
CA GLN A 318 6.85 -28.92 -1.81
C GLN A 318 7.09 -29.45 -0.41
N VAL A 319 6.34 -30.48 -0.04
CA VAL A 319 6.57 -31.19 1.21
C VAL A 319 7.58 -32.30 0.89
N SER A 320 8.86 -31.97 1.03
CA SER A 320 9.91 -33.00 0.97
C SER A 320 9.83 -33.83 2.25
N GLU A 321 9.80 -35.15 2.08
CA GLU A 321 9.78 -36.10 3.21
C GLU A 321 10.93 -35.91 4.19
N ASN A 322 12.03 -35.28 3.74
CA ASN A 322 13.26 -35.12 4.53
C ASN A 322 13.38 -33.78 5.26
N HIS A 323 12.47 -32.80 5.01
CA HIS A 323 12.65 -31.44 5.51
C HIS A 323 11.50 -30.92 6.40
N ALA A 324 10.38 -31.63 6.50
CA ALA A 324 9.26 -31.20 7.30
C ALA A 324 9.12 -32.04 8.56
N TYR A 325 8.82 -31.40 9.68
CA TYR A 325 8.45 -32.07 10.93
C TYR A 325 7.28 -33.06 10.65
N PRO A 326 7.39 -34.34 11.04
CA PRO A 326 6.43 -35.37 10.58
C PRO A 326 4.95 -35.01 10.79
N PRO A 327 4.51 -34.44 11.93
CA PRO A 327 3.12 -34.02 12.12
C PRO A 327 2.65 -32.96 11.12
N PHE A 328 3.56 -32.16 10.53
CA PHE A 328 3.22 -31.07 9.62
C PHE A 328 3.22 -31.47 8.13
N ARG A 329 3.49 -32.74 7.84
CA ARG A 329 3.40 -33.28 6.47
C ARG A 329 1.95 -33.46 6.02
N GLN A 330 1.05 -33.68 6.98
CA GLN A 330 -0.37 -33.88 6.69
C GLN A 330 -1.14 -32.55 6.78
N PRO A 331 -2.16 -32.37 5.91
CA PRO A 331 -3.06 -31.23 6.01
C PRO A 331 -3.76 -31.19 7.38
N MET A 332 -3.91 -30.00 7.95
CA MET A 332 -4.56 -29.79 9.24
C MET A 332 -5.82 -28.95 9.06
N ALA A 333 -6.84 -29.24 9.89
CA ALA A 333 -8.06 -28.46 9.91
C ALA A 333 -7.81 -27.05 10.46
N LEU A 334 -8.25 -26.04 9.74
CA LEU A 334 -8.19 -24.65 10.22
C LEU A 334 -9.09 -24.52 11.45
N PHE A 335 -8.61 -23.83 12.49
CA PHE A 335 -9.28 -23.67 13.78
C PHE A 335 -9.68 -25.01 14.44
N GLY A 336 -9.02 -26.13 14.08
CA GLY A 336 -9.39 -27.47 14.53
C GLY A 336 -10.77 -27.93 14.05
N GLY A 337 -11.30 -27.31 13.01
CA GLY A 337 -12.65 -27.56 12.49
C GLY A 337 -13.75 -26.70 13.12
N ALA A 338 -13.41 -25.79 14.03
CA ALA A 338 -14.39 -24.86 14.60
C ALA A 338 -14.76 -23.74 13.62
N ILE A 339 -16.00 -23.26 13.71
CA ILE A 339 -16.47 -22.06 13.01
C ILE A 339 -16.12 -20.84 13.84
N VAL A 340 -15.42 -19.87 13.23
CA VAL A 340 -15.14 -18.56 13.83
C VAL A 340 -16.10 -17.53 13.21
N PRO A 341 -17.12 -17.05 13.95
CA PRO A 341 -18.20 -16.24 13.38
C PRO A 341 -17.76 -14.87 12.84
N SER A 342 -16.66 -14.32 13.38
CA SER A 342 -16.07 -13.05 12.95
C SER A 342 -15.22 -13.17 11.68
N PHE A 343 -14.84 -14.39 11.27
CA PHE A 343 -13.89 -14.63 10.20
C PHE A 343 -14.44 -14.23 8.83
N ARG A 344 -13.70 -13.41 8.09
CA ARG A 344 -14.13 -12.81 6.81
C ARG A 344 -13.10 -12.90 5.70
N HIS A 345 -11.84 -13.06 6.02
CA HIS A 345 -10.76 -13.00 5.05
C HIS A 345 -9.75 -14.12 5.27
N LEU A 346 -9.65 -15.01 4.29
CA LEU A 346 -8.63 -16.06 4.24
C LEU A 346 -7.71 -15.81 3.05
N ALA A 347 -6.39 -15.77 3.28
CA ALA A 347 -5.38 -15.75 2.23
C ALA A 347 -4.28 -16.77 2.53
N PHE A 348 -4.10 -17.73 1.64
CA PHE A 348 -3.04 -18.74 1.73
C PHE A 348 -2.20 -18.74 0.45
N ASN A 349 -0.89 -18.64 0.64
CA ASN A 349 0.08 -18.69 -0.44
C ASN A 349 1.14 -19.74 -0.13
N GLY A 350 1.17 -20.83 -0.89
CA GLY A 350 2.08 -21.95 -0.67
C GLY A 350 1.82 -22.75 0.60
N VAL A 351 0.58 -22.75 1.10
CA VAL A 351 0.14 -23.48 2.29
C VAL A 351 -1.18 -24.19 1.98
N HIS A 352 -1.36 -25.40 2.49
CA HIS A 352 -2.58 -26.17 2.31
C HIS A 352 -3.28 -26.46 3.64
N LEU A 353 -4.56 -26.82 3.55
CA LEU A 353 -5.40 -27.22 4.69
C LEU A 353 -5.97 -28.64 4.45
N ASP A 354 -6.51 -29.19 5.52
CA ASP A 354 -7.57 -30.20 5.42
C ASP A 354 -8.89 -29.45 5.11
N TRP A 355 -9.18 -29.33 3.81
CA TRP A 355 -10.31 -28.55 3.31
C TRP A 355 -11.65 -29.13 3.73
N GLU A 356 -11.76 -30.46 3.88
CA GLU A 356 -13.00 -31.15 4.25
C GLU A 356 -13.37 -30.86 5.71
N ARG A 357 -12.36 -30.76 6.58
CA ARG A 357 -12.54 -30.48 8.00
C ARG A 357 -12.37 -29.00 8.36
N SER A 358 -12.27 -28.11 7.38
CA SER A 358 -12.14 -26.67 7.59
C SER A 358 -13.41 -25.93 7.14
N PRO A 359 -14.39 -25.68 8.03
CA PRO A 359 -15.62 -24.99 7.67
C PRO A 359 -15.34 -23.51 7.38
N LEU A 360 -15.28 -23.16 6.10
CA LEU A 360 -15.07 -21.79 5.63
C LEU A 360 -16.43 -21.17 5.30
N VAL A 361 -16.93 -20.29 6.15
CA VAL A 361 -18.25 -19.67 6.02
C VAL A 361 -18.16 -18.16 6.21
N ASN A 362 -19.07 -17.40 5.59
CA ASN A 362 -19.18 -15.95 5.70
C ASN A 362 -17.95 -15.15 5.26
N LEU A 363 -17.11 -15.71 4.39
CA LEU A 363 -15.96 -15.02 3.84
C LEU A 363 -16.41 -13.90 2.89
N THR A 364 -15.68 -12.80 2.94
CA THR A 364 -15.73 -11.71 1.97
C THR A 364 -14.57 -11.77 0.98
N ILE A 365 -13.45 -12.34 1.41
CA ILE A 365 -12.24 -12.54 0.59
C ILE A 365 -11.74 -13.97 0.77
N LEU A 366 -11.53 -14.65 -0.35
CA LEU A 366 -10.84 -15.94 -0.43
C LEU A 366 -9.68 -15.80 -1.42
N ASP A 367 -8.47 -15.97 -0.93
CA ASP A 367 -7.23 -15.85 -1.68
C ASP A 367 -6.41 -17.14 -1.54
N LEU A 368 -6.34 -17.91 -2.61
CA LEU A 368 -5.60 -19.17 -2.68
C LEU A 368 -4.53 -19.06 -3.75
N ARG A 369 -3.27 -19.26 -3.35
CA ARG A 369 -2.14 -19.14 -4.28
C ARG A 369 -1.15 -20.28 -4.12
N ARG A 370 -0.62 -20.74 -5.25
CA ARG A 370 0.53 -21.67 -5.32
C ARG A 370 0.32 -22.94 -4.50
N ILE A 371 -0.88 -23.53 -4.61
CA ILE A 371 -1.24 -24.79 -3.99
C ILE A 371 -1.34 -25.83 -5.10
N PRO A 372 -0.50 -26.88 -5.08
CA PRO A 372 -0.52 -27.89 -6.16
C PRO A 372 -1.85 -28.64 -6.18
N LEU A 373 -2.22 -29.14 -7.37
CA LEU A 373 -3.54 -29.72 -7.63
C LEU A 373 -3.87 -30.96 -6.76
N GLU A 374 -2.85 -31.62 -6.19
CA GLU A 374 -3.02 -32.75 -5.26
C GLU A 374 -3.41 -32.29 -3.84
N ARG A 375 -3.19 -31.01 -3.53
CA ARG A 375 -3.41 -30.42 -2.19
C ARG A 375 -4.53 -29.40 -2.15
N VAL A 376 -5.16 -29.09 -3.28
CA VAL A 376 -6.33 -28.22 -3.34
C VAL A 376 -7.61 -28.95 -2.92
N PRO A 377 -8.70 -28.24 -2.59
CA PRO A 377 -9.98 -28.86 -2.27
C PRO A 377 -10.56 -29.68 -3.43
N SER A 378 -11.22 -30.78 -3.12
CA SER A 378 -12.01 -31.51 -4.11
C SER A 378 -13.07 -30.57 -4.74
N LEU A 379 -13.55 -30.89 -5.95
CA LEU A 379 -14.60 -30.07 -6.59
C LEU A 379 -15.82 -29.87 -5.68
N THR A 380 -16.26 -30.93 -5.02
CA THR A 380 -17.41 -30.89 -4.12
C THR A 380 -17.17 -29.92 -2.95
N VAL A 381 -16.01 -30.00 -2.31
CA VAL A 381 -15.63 -29.10 -1.19
C VAL A 381 -15.48 -27.67 -1.68
N PHE A 382 -14.81 -27.44 -2.81
CA PHE A 382 -14.65 -26.11 -3.40
C PHE A 382 -16.02 -25.47 -3.69
N ARG A 383 -16.95 -26.22 -4.28
CA ARG A 383 -18.30 -25.77 -4.55
C ARG A 383 -19.08 -25.48 -3.26
N SER A 384 -18.91 -26.31 -2.23
CA SER A 384 -19.50 -26.06 -0.90
C SER A 384 -18.94 -24.79 -0.26
N ILE A 385 -17.62 -24.58 -0.33
CA ILE A 385 -16.99 -23.32 0.14
C ILE A 385 -17.62 -22.12 -0.55
N LEU A 386 -17.72 -22.12 -1.88
CA LEU A 386 -18.29 -20.99 -2.62
C LEU A 386 -19.79 -20.78 -2.29
N ALA A 387 -20.57 -21.85 -2.19
CA ALA A 387 -21.98 -21.80 -1.89
C ALA A 387 -22.28 -21.24 -0.48
N ASN A 388 -21.42 -21.58 0.50
CA ASN A 388 -21.53 -21.09 1.87
C ASN A 388 -21.02 -19.65 2.06
N ASN A 389 -20.45 -19.04 1.01
CA ASN A 389 -19.86 -17.71 1.04
C ASN A 389 -20.51 -16.77 0.02
N SER A 390 -21.85 -16.64 0.06
CA SER A 390 -22.61 -15.73 -0.81
C SER A 390 -22.22 -14.25 -0.63
N THR A 391 -21.57 -13.92 0.49
CA THR A 391 -21.01 -12.59 0.81
C THR A 391 -19.66 -12.31 0.14
N LEU A 392 -19.10 -13.28 -0.61
CA LEU A 392 -17.78 -13.17 -1.22
C LEU A 392 -17.71 -11.99 -2.21
N LYS A 393 -16.78 -11.07 -1.95
CA LYS A 393 -16.53 -9.88 -2.77
C LYS A 393 -15.29 -10.04 -3.65
N LYS A 394 -14.29 -10.80 -3.17
CA LYS A 394 -13.05 -11.01 -3.88
C LYS A 394 -12.64 -12.49 -3.85
N LEU A 395 -12.34 -13.04 -5.01
CA LEU A 395 -11.83 -14.40 -5.20
C LEU A 395 -10.51 -14.34 -5.95
N ILE A 396 -9.47 -14.95 -5.39
CA ILE A 396 -8.15 -15.05 -5.99
C ILE A 396 -7.77 -16.52 -6.09
N LEU A 397 -7.47 -16.98 -7.30
CA LEU A 397 -7.03 -18.32 -7.63
C LEU A 397 -5.78 -18.21 -8.52
N ASP A 398 -4.61 -18.28 -7.91
CA ASP A 398 -3.32 -18.14 -8.58
C ASP A 398 -2.48 -19.41 -8.41
N GLY A 399 -2.46 -20.26 -9.41
CA GLY A 399 -1.90 -21.63 -9.28
C GLY A 399 -2.61 -22.44 -8.19
N ALA A 400 -3.92 -22.24 -8.04
CA ALA A 400 -4.77 -22.88 -7.04
C ALA A 400 -6.23 -22.90 -7.53
N GLY A 401 -7.10 -23.71 -6.88
CA GLY A 401 -8.52 -23.80 -7.24
C GLY A 401 -9.09 -25.16 -6.81
N PRO A 402 -10.13 -25.69 -7.46
CA PRO A 402 -10.60 -27.05 -7.21
C PRO A 402 -9.69 -28.11 -7.82
N LYS A 403 -9.65 -29.30 -7.20
CA LYS A 403 -8.94 -30.45 -7.77
C LYS A 403 -9.46 -30.74 -9.18
N TRP A 404 -8.53 -31.05 -10.10
CA TRP A 404 -8.91 -31.53 -11.43
C TRP A 404 -9.62 -32.89 -11.31
N PRO A 405 -10.77 -33.10 -11.97
CA PRO A 405 -11.49 -34.35 -11.86
C PRO A 405 -10.76 -35.47 -12.58
N ASP A 406 -10.67 -36.64 -11.94
CA ASP A 406 -10.09 -37.85 -12.53
C ASP A 406 -11.00 -38.47 -13.62
N VAL A 407 -12.29 -38.11 -13.63
CA VAL A 407 -13.32 -38.60 -14.57
C VAL A 407 -14.02 -37.39 -15.19
N PRO A 408 -14.44 -37.42 -16.46
CA PRO A 408 -15.22 -36.36 -17.08
C PRO A 408 -16.44 -36.00 -16.25
N VAL A 409 -16.51 -34.75 -15.81
CA VAL A 409 -17.62 -34.26 -14.96
C VAL A 409 -18.78 -33.87 -15.86
N ILE A 410 -19.97 -34.37 -15.53
CA ILE A 410 -21.24 -33.85 -16.09
C ILE A 410 -21.29 -32.34 -15.80
N PRO A 411 -21.67 -31.50 -16.78
CA PRO A 411 -21.77 -30.06 -16.56
C PRO A 411 -22.67 -29.75 -15.35
N LEU A 412 -22.08 -29.23 -14.29
CA LEU A 412 -22.78 -28.83 -13.08
C LEU A 412 -23.31 -27.40 -13.24
N LYS A 413 -24.47 -27.11 -12.62
CA LYS A 413 -25.01 -25.75 -12.59
C LYS A 413 -23.98 -24.82 -11.93
N PRO A 414 -23.63 -23.69 -12.55
CA PRO A 414 -22.70 -22.72 -11.96
C PRO A 414 -23.20 -22.17 -10.62
N ILE A 415 -22.26 -21.89 -9.71
CA ILE A 415 -22.56 -21.37 -8.37
C ILE A 415 -22.80 -19.86 -8.47
N PRO A 416 -23.95 -19.34 -7.98
CA PRO A 416 -24.21 -17.92 -8.00
C PRO A 416 -23.35 -17.19 -6.95
N LEU A 417 -22.59 -16.19 -7.41
CA LEU A 417 -21.78 -15.30 -6.58
C LEU A 417 -22.19 -13.84 -6.85
N PRO A 418 -23.37 -13.41 -6.38
CA PRO A 418 -23.94 -12.11 -6.74
C PRO A 418 -23.15 -10.92 -6.18
N ASN A 419 -22.39 -11.13 -5.11
CA ASN A 419 -21.60 -10.08 -4.45
C ASN A 419 -20.14 -10.04 -4.94
N LEU A 420 -19.72 -10.98 -5.79
CA LEU A 420 -18.34 -11.01 -6.29
C LEU A 420 -18.08 -9.82 -7.21
N LYS A 421 -17.13 -8.97 -6.82
CA LYS A 421 -16.73 -7.75 -7.52
C LYS A 421 -15.35 -7.88 -8.17
N SER A 422 -14.45 -8.67 -7.58
CA SER A 422 -13.07 -8.85 -8.03
C SER A 422 -12.75 -10.33 -8.18
N LEU A 423 -12.27 -10.70 -9.36
CA LEU A 423 -11.77 -12.04 -9.68
C LEU A 423 -10.34 -11.93 -10.19
N ILE A 424 -9.43 -12.67 -9.57
CA ILE A 424 -8.04 -12.79 -10.00
C ILE A 424 -7.77 -14.25 -10.32
N MET A 425 -7.28 -14.54 -11.52
CA MET A 425 -6.90 -15.88 -11.96
C MET A 425 -5.49 -15.84 -12.57
N GLY A 426 -4.64 -16.77 -12.18
CA GLY A 426 -3.27 -16.86 -12.67
C GLY A 426 -2.71 -18.27 -12.61
N ASP A 427 -1.60 -18.53 -13.32
CA ASP A 427 -0.86 -19.79 -13.33
C ASP A 427 -1.76 -21.02 -13.60
N PHE A 428 -2.53 -20.99 -14.67
CA PHE A 428 -3.43 -22.08 -15.06
C PHE A 428 -3.29 -22.46 -16.53
N SER A 429 -3.47 -23.74 -16.86
CA SER A 429 -3.63 -24.18 -18.24
C SER A 429 -4.97 -23.76 -18.82
N LEU A 430 -5.09 -23.66 -20.14
CA LEU A 430 -6.34 -23.35 -20.83
C LEU A 430 -7.50 -24.22 -20.34
N ALA A 431 -7.30 -25.53 -20.29
CA ALA A 431 -8.33 -26.48 -19.89
C ALA A 431 -8.77 -26.25 -18.44
N TYR A 432 -7.83 -26.00 -17.54
CA TYR A 432 -8.11 -25.74 -16.13
C TYR A 432 -8.82 -24.40 -15.92
N GLY A 433 -8.38 -23.34 -16.60
CA GLY A 433 -9.05 -22.04 -16.55
C GLY A 433 -10.52 -22.11 -16.97
N LYS A 434 -10.81 -22.82 -18.07
CA LYS A 434 -12.20 -23.08 -18.52
C LYS A 434 -12.98 -23.88 -17.48
N TYR A 435 -12.40 -24.94 -16.93
CA TYR A 435 -13.01 -25.77 -15.91
C TYR A 435 -13.40 -24.95 -14.67
N VAL A 436 -12.48 -24.16 -14.12
CA VAL A 436 -12.74 -23.33 -12.95
C VAL A 436 -13.80 -22.26 -13.24
N PHE A 437 -13.66 -21.56 -14.38
CA PHE A 437 -14.56 -20.46 -14.72
C PHE A 437 -16.00 -20.93 -15.00
N THR A 438 -16.19 -22.15 -15.48
CA THR A 438 -17.51 -22.74 -15.69
C THR A 438 -18.24 -23.06 -14.39
N GLN A 439 -17.52 -23.16 -13.26
CA GLN A 439 -18.15 -23.36 -11.94
C GLN A 439 -18.78 -22.08 -11.40
N LEU A 440 -18.48 -20.90 -11.96
CA LEU A 440 -18.83 -19.60 -11.40
C LEU A 440 -19.93 -18.91 -12.23
N HIS A 441 -20.91 -18.31 -11.53
CA HIS A 441 -21.86 -17.36 -12.11
C HIS A 441 -21.77 -16.04 -11.32
N ALA A 442 -20.98 -15.09 -11.82
CA ALA A 442 -20.65 -13.83 -11.14
C ALA A 442 -20.81 -12.63 -12.10
N PRO A 443 -22.04 -12.23 -12.46
CA PRO A 443 -22.28 -11.18 -13.45
C PRO A 443 -21.87 -9.78 -12.98
N ASN A 444 -21.65 -9.60 -11.68
CA ASN A 444 -21.35 -8.31 -11.06
C ASN A 444 -19.86 -8.05 -10.86
N ILE A 445 -18.98 -8.82 -11.51
CA ILE A 445 -17.54 -8.58 -11.49
C ILE A 445 -17.24 -7.24 -12.14
N VAL A 446 -16.58 -6.36 -11.38
CA VAL A 446 -16.11 -5.03 -11.80
C VAL A 446 -14.64 -5.05 -12.16
N GLU A 447 -13.86 -5.90 -11.48
CA GLU A 447 -12.41 -6.08 -11.65
C GLU A 447 -12.09 -7.52 -12.04
N LEU A 448 -11.34 -7.68 -13.15
CA LEU A 448 -10.76 -8.97 -13.57
C LEU A 448 -9.26 -8.82 -13.71
N THR A 449 -8.52 -9.72 -13.09
CA THR A 449 -7.07 -9.87 -13.32
C THR A 449 -6.77 -11.25 -13.88
N LEU A 450 -6.05 -11.28 -14.99
CA LEU A 450 -5.55 -12.50 -15.62
C LEU A 450 -4.02 -12.45 -15.66
N MET A 451 -3.36 -13.54 -15.24
CA MET A 451 -1.90 -13.60 -15.13
C MET A 451 -1.33 -14.85 -15.80
N ASN A 452 -0.15 -14.68 -16.44
CA ASN A 452 0.65 -15.77 -17.01
C ASN A 452 -0.04 -16.55 -18.12
N LEU A 453 -0.63 -15.82 -19.10
CA LEU A 453 -1.26 -16.37 -20.30
C LEU A 453 -0.24 -16.47 -21.46
N MET A 454 0.84 -17.25 -21.29
CA MET A 454 1.97 -17.20 -22.22
C MET A 454 2.27 -18.52 -22.95
N VAL A 455 1.83 -19.66 -22.42
CA VAL A 455 2.31 -20.97 -22.88
C VAL A 455 1.39 -21.61 -23.91
N GLU A 456 0.10 -21.29 -23.86
CA GLU A 456 -0.96 -21.92 -24.65
C GLU A 456 -1.77 -20.87 -25.41
N ASP A 457 -2.56 -21.29 -26.40
CA ASP A 457 -3.58 -20.43 -27.02
C ASP A 457 -4.84 -20.36 -26.14
N TYR A 458 -5.02 -19.24 -25.45
CA TYR A 458 -6.15 -18.98 -24.56
C TYR A 458 -7.42 -18.50 -25.27
N SER A 459 -7.53 -18.58 -26.59
CA SER A 459 -8.69 -18.14 -27.37
C SER A 459 -10.00 -18.78 -26.89
N ALA A 460 -9.98 -20.08 -26.65
CA ALA A 460 -11.15 -20.80 -26.12
C ALA A 460 -11.54 -20.40 -24.68
N PHE A 461 -10.59 -19.86 -23.89
CA PHE A 461 -10.89 -19.29 -22.59
C PHE A 461 -11.59 -17.92 -22.75
N PHE A 462 -11.11 -17.04 -23.61
CA PHE A 462 -11.78 -15.76 -23.91
C PHE A 462 -13.19 -15.98 -24.45
N LYS A 463 -13.40 -16.97 -25.31
CA LYS A 463 -14.75 -17.37 -25.74
C LYS A 463 -15.64 -17.79 -24.56
N CYS A 464 -15.09 -18.50 -23.57
CA CYS A 464 -15.79 -18.88 -22.36
C CYS A 464 -16.16 -17.68 -21.46
N LEU A 465 -15.39 -16.59 -21.47
CA LEU A 465 -15.68 -15.34 -20.74
C LEU A 465 -16.87 -14.55 -21.35
N THR A 466 -17.16 -14.74 -22.63
CA THR A 466 -18.22 -14.06 -23.36
C THR A 466 -19.60 -14.68 -23.10
N PRO A 467 -20.65 -13.97 -22.78
CA PRO A 467 -20.83 -12.58 -22.33
C PRO A 467 -20.98 -12.46 -20.81
N LYS A 468 -20.20 -13.20 -20.04
CA LYS A 468 -20.42 -13.44 -18.59
C LYS A 468 -20.10 -12.28 -17.68
N LEU A 469 -19.39 -11.24 -18.16
CA LEU A 469 -18.84 -10.14 -17.35
C LEU A 469 -19.33 -8.75 -17.79
N PRO A 470 -20.64 -8.48 -17.85
CA PRO A 470 -21.17 -7.22 -18.40
C PRO A 470 -20.85 -5.99 -17.54
N ALA A 471 -20.54 -6.18 -16.26
CA ALA A 471 -20.24 -5.10 -15.32
C ALA A 471 -18.75 -4.72 -15.26
N LEU A 472 -17.89 -5.38 -16.07
CA LEU A 472 -16.45 -5.20 -16.01
C LEU A 472 -16.04 -3.76 -16.37
N LYS A 473 -15.30 -3.11 -15.44
CA LYS A 473 -14.77 -1.74 -15.61
C LYS A 473 -13.25 -1.70 -15.57
N LEU A 474 -12.61 -2.61 -14.84
CA LEU A 474 -11.16 -2.68 -14.68
C LEU A 474 -10.65 -4.06 -15.11
N LEU A 475 -9.74 -4.07 -16.08
CA LEU A 475 -9.06 -5.27 -16.57
C LEU A 475 -7.57 -5.14 -16.32
N THR A 476 -6.99 -6.13 -15.67
CA THR A 476 -5.55 -6.25 -15.47
C THR A 476 -5.03 -7.49 -16.17
N ILE A 477 -3.99 -7.35 -16.99
CA ILE A 477 -3.34 -8.46 -17.68
C ILE A 477 -1.83 -8.41 -17.44
N TYR A 478 -1.32 -9.48 -16.86
CA TYR A 478 0.10 -9.69 -16.62
C TYR A 478 0.61 -10.86 -17.45
N ASN A 479 1.76 -10.67 -18.13
CA ASN A 479 2.43 -11.74 -18.89
C ASN A 479 1.47 -12.43 -19.86
N ALA A 480 1.00 -11.70 -20.86
CA ALA A 480 0.19 -12.25 -21.93
C ALA A 480 0.89 -12.07 -23.27
N GLU A 481 1.06 -13.15 -23.99
CA GLU A 481 1.60 -13.16 -25.34
C GLU A 481 0.65 -13.92 -26.25
N ILE A 482 0.34 -13.33 -27.39
CA ILE A 482 -0.35 -14.01 -28.47
C ILE A 482 0.64 -14.12 -29.63
N LYS A 483 1.21 -15.30 -29.78
CA LYS A 483 2.10 -15.61 -30.91
C LYS A 483 1.25 -16.02 -32.09
N GLU A 484 1.38 -15.30 -33.23
CA GLU A 484 0.73 -15.61 -34.50
C GLU A 484 -0.73 -16.06 -34.32
N PRO A 485 -1.61 -15.17 -33.85
CA PRO A 485 -2.96 -15.55 -33.47
C PRO A 485 -3.71 -16.09 -34.70
N SER A 486 -4.27 -17.30 -34.55
CA SER A 486 -5.20 -17.84 -35.52
C SER A 486 -6.41 -16.92 -35.66
N ASP A 487 -7.13 -16.98 -36.76
CA ASP A 487 -8.33 -16.16 -36.94
C ASP A 487 -9.39 -16.45 -35.87
N GLU A 488 -9.49 -17.72 -35.43
CA GLU A 488 -10.35 -18.09 -34.29
C GLU A 488 -9.91 -17.43 -32.97
N ALA A 489 -8.62 -17.30 -32.73
CA ALA A 489 -8.08 -16.59 -31.57
C ALA A 489 -8.44 -15.12 -31.59
N LYS A 490 -8.29 -14.47 -32.75
CA LYS A 490 -8.66 -13.07 -32.98
C LYS A 490 -10.16 -12.84 -32.74
N GLU A 491 -11.02 -13.68 -33.36
CA GLU A 491 -12.47 -13.61 -33.18
C GLU A 491 -12.88 -13.78 -31.72
N SER A 492 -12.30 -14.74 -31.03
CA SER A 492 -12.63 -15.03 -29.62
C SER A 492 -12.26 -13.88 -28.70
N LEU A 493 -11.06 -13.30 -28.85
CA LEU A 493 -10.60 -12.16 -28.05
C LEU A 493 -11.42 -10.90 -28.35
N VAL A 494 -11.64 -10.60 -29.64
CA VAL A 494 -12.47 -9.47 -30.08
C VAL A 494 -13.90 -9.63 -29.61
N GLY A 495 -14.48 -10.83 -29.74
CA GLY A 495 -15.83 -11.14 -29.27
C GLY A 495 -15.98 -10.91 -27.77
N TRP A 496 -15.00 -11.32 -26.98
CA TRP A 496 -14.98 -11.06 -25.54
C TRP A 496 -14.88 -9.57 -25.22
N LEU A 497 -13.93 -8.83 -25.84
CA LEU A 497 -13.75 -7.40 -25.60
C LEU A 497 -14.98 -6.57 -26.01
N LYS A 498 -15.71 -6.98 -27.07
CA LYS A 498 -17.02 -6.39 -27.43
C LYS A 498 -18.09 -6.65 -26.35
N SER A 499 -18.01 -7.76 -25.61
CA SER A 499 -18.97 -8.11 -24.57
C SER A 499 -18.76 -7.35 -23.25
N VAL A 500 -17.68 -6.56 -23.14
CA VAL A 500 -17.34 -5.74 -21.96
C VAL A 500 -17.27 -4.24 -22.30
N PRO A 501 -18.37 -3.62 -22.78
CA PRO A 501 -18.38 -2.25 -23.29
C PRO A 501 -18.14 -1.18 -22.23
N ASN A 502 -18.20 -1.54 -20.95
CA ASN A 502 -18.01 -0.64 -19.82
C ASN A 502 -16.56 -0.60 -19.32
N LEU A 503 -15.63 -1.27 -19.99
CA LEU A 503 -14.22 -1.25 -19.62
C LEU A 503 -13.69 0.18 -19.69
N THR A 504 -13.24 0.69 -18.53
CA THR A 504 -12.78 2.08 -18.35
C THR A 504 -11.30 2.15 -18.00
N TYR A 505 -10.76 1.14 -17.32
CA TYR A 505 -9.39 1.07 -16.88
C TYR A 505 -8.72 -0.22 -17.37
N LEU A 506 -7.59 -0.09 -18.05
CA LEU A 506 -6.75 -1.22 -18.47
C LEU A 506 -5.39 -1.12 -17.81
N ARG A 507 -4.99 -2.19 -17.10
CA ARG A 507 -3.64 -2.34 -16.57
C ARG A 507 -2.95 -3.47 -17.32
N VAL A 508 -1.75 -3.21 -17.80
CA VAL A 508 -0.95 -4.19 -18.54
C VAL A 508 0.49 -4.23 -18.04
N SER A 509 1.04 -5.43 -17.94
CA SER A 509 2.45 -5.62 -17.66
C SER A 509 2.98 -6.79 -18.49
N ASN A 510 4.12 -6.58 -19.15
CA ASN A 510 4.77 -7.57 -19.99
C ASN A 510 3.81 -8.19 -21.04
N VAL A 511 3.20 -7.32 -21.86
CA VAL A 511 2.31 -7.71 -22.97
C VAL A 511 2.89 -7.28 -24.31
N SER A 512 2.59 -8.02 -25.37
CA SER A 512 3.02 -7.70 -26.73
C SER A 512 2.24 -6.54 -27.35
N ALA A 513 2.82 -5.89 -28.36
CA ALA A 513 2.15 -4.83 -29.12
C ALA A 513 0.90 -5.36 -29.84
N GLU A 514 1.00 -6.59 -30.37
CA GLU A 514 -0.09 -7.29 -31.05
C GLU A 514 -1.28 -7.45 -30.12
N PHE A 515 -1.03 -7.88 -28.87
CA PHE A 515 -2.08 -8.02 -27.85
C PHE A 515 -2.78 -6.68 -27.58
N LEU A 516 -2.03 -5.58 -27.43
CA LEU A 516 -2.61 -4.25 -27.21
C LEU A 516 -3.46 -3.77 -28.38
N ASN A 517 -3.11 -4.14 -29.61
CA ASN A 517 -3.84 -3.70 -30.80
C ASN A 517 -5.29 -4.23 -30.81
N PHE A 518 -5.59 -5.37 -30.17
CA PHE A 518 -6.98 -5.87 -30.07
C PHE A 518 -7.90 -4.94 -29.27
N PHE A 519 -7.35 -4.06 -28.42
CA PHE A 519 -8.13 -3.03 -27.70
C PHE A 519 -8.36 -1.75 -28.54
N LEU A 520 -7.89 -1.70 -29.79
CA LEU A 520 -8.06 -0.52 -30.64
C LEU A 520 -9.26 -0.64 -31.55
N TYR A 521 -9.32 -1.68 -32.34
CA TYR A 521 -10.31 -1.84 -33.40
C TYR A 521 -10.51 -3.32 -33.76
N ASN A 522 -11.66 -3.60 -34.38
CA ASN A 522 -11.91 -4.93 -34.91
C ASN A 522 -11.03 -5.20 -36.13
N PRO A 523 -10.14 -6.23 -36.13
CA PRO A 523 -9.31 -6.56 -37.27
C PRO A 523 -10.08 -6.83 -38.57
N GLU A 524 -11.30 -7.40 -38.48
CA GLU A 524 -12.16 -7.64 -39.65
C GLU A 524 -12.60 -6.38 -40.39
N THR A 525 -12.47 -5.21 -39.77
CA THR A 525 -12.81 -3.93 -40.40
C THR A 525 -11.62 -3.25 -41.08
N LEU A 526 -10.45 -3.88 -41.09
CA LEU A 526 -9.19 -3.31 -41.54
C LEU A 526 -8.89 -3.59 -43.01
N GLU A 527 -9.31 -4.72 -43.55
CA GLU A 527 -9.08 -5.04 -44.97
C GLU A 527 -10.24 -4.49 -45.79
N PRO A 528 -10.00 -3.51 -46.65
CA PRO A 528 -10.99 -3.12 -47.64
C PRO A 528 -11.12 -4.25 -48.65
N ALA A 529 -12.12 -5.12 -48.47
CA ALA A 529 -12.54 -5.96 -49.57
C ALA A 529 -13.06 -5.06 -50.69
N PRO A 530 -12.59 -5.22 -51.93
CA PRO A 530 -12.91 -4.30 -53.03
C PRO A 530 -14.41 -4.14 -53.32
N ASP A 531 -15.24 -5.05 -52.83
CA ASP A 531 -16.68 -5.10 -53.14
C ASP A 531 -17.62 -4.88 -51.93
N ARG A 532 -17.12 -4.44 -50.78
CA ARG A 532 -17.97 -4.14 -49.62
C ARG A 532 -17.89 -2.67 -49.22
N PRO A 533 -19.05 -2.00 -48.97
CA PRO A 533 -19.03 -0.63 -48.47
C PRO A 533 -18.19 -0.59 -47.19
N GLN A 534 -17.26 0.40 -47.09
CA GLN A 534 -16.42 0.63 -45.93
C GLN A 534 -17.29 0.68 -44.64
N LYS A 535 -17.37 -0.42 -43.91
CA LYS A 535 -17.95 -0.40 -42.57
C LYS A 535 -17.06 0.51 -41.72
N ALA A 536 -17.66 1.52 -41.09
CA ALA A 536 -16.97 2.38 -40.15
C ALA A 536 -16.17 1.53 -39.17
N LYS A 537 -14.87 1.86 -38.98
CA LYS A 537 -13.99 1.16 -38.05
C LYS A 537 -14.63 1.14 -36.66
N GLN A 538 -15.02 -0.03 -36.18
CA GLN A 538 -15.65 -0.16 -34.89
C GLN A 538 -14.58 -0.20 -33.81
N VAL A 539 -14.50 0.85 -33.00
CA VAL A 539 -13.58 0.92 -31.87
C VAL A 539 -14.00 -0.06 -30.79
N ILE A 540 -13.06 -0.84 -30.31
CA ILE A 540 -13.26 -1.77 -29.19
C ILE A 540 -12.99 -1.04 -27.87
N CYS A 541 -13.77 -1.35 -26.83
CA CYS A 541 -13.71 -0.70 -25.51
C CYS A 541 -13.76 0.85 -25.62
N PRO A 542 -14.87 1.42 -26.15
CA PRO A 542 -14.95 2.86 -26.43
C PRO A 542 -14.88 3.73 -25.17
N LYS A 543 -15.23 3.19 -23.99
CA LYS A 543 -15.18 3.90 -22.70
C LYS A 543 -13.82 3.81 -22.00
N LEU A 544 -12.82 3.16 -22.61
CA LEU A 544 -11.49 3.04 -22.02
C LEU A 544 -10.83 4.41 -21.93
N ALA A 545 -10.67 4.92 -20.72
CA ALA A 545 -10.15 6.24 -20.38
C ALA A 545 -8.76 6.19 -19.74
N TYR A 546 -8.44 5.13 -19.03
CA TYR A 546 -7.21 5.01 -18.24
C TYR A 546 -6.40 3.80 -18.66
N LEU A 547 -5.10 4.01 -18.85
CA LEU A 547 -4.12 2.95 -19.08
C LEU A 547 -3.03 3.02 -18.04
N GLU A 548 -2.73 1.90 -17.40
CA GLU A 548 -1.55 1.71 -16.56
C GLU A 548 -0.66 0.65 -17.20
N TYR A 549 0.64 0.95 -17.31
CA TYR A 549 1.58 -0.01 -17.89
C TYR A 549 2.84 -0.18 -17.06
N ASP A 550 3.37 -1.39 -17.11
CA ASP A 550 4.65 -1.79 -16.53
C ASP A 550 5.35 -2.77 -17.48
N ALA A 551 6.69 -2.75 -17.50
CA ALA A 551 7.50 -3.66 -18.33
C ALA A 551 7.06 -3.74 -19.81
N VAL A 552 6.49 -2.66 -20.36
CA VAL A 552 6.13 -2.50 -21.78
C VAL A 552 6.93 -1.34 -22.36
N ASN A 553 7.39 -1.48 -23.61
CA ASN A 553 8.13 -0.40 -24.26
C ASN A 553 7.23 0.85 -24.43
N THR A 554 7.69 2.00 -23.94
CA THR A 554 6.95 3.26 -23.97
C THR A 554 6.64 3.73 -25.40
N ASP A 555 7.46 3.38 -26.40
CA ASP A 555 7.20 3.71 -27.81
C ASP A 555 5.96 2.99 -28.34
N ILE A 556 5.75 1.73 -27.94
CA ILE A 556 4.54 0.97 -28.25
C ILE A 556 3.32 1.67 -27.63
N ILE A 557 3.43 2.10 -26.38
CA ILE A 557 2.36 2.83 -25.69
C ILE A 557 2.07 4.16 -26.38
N SER A 558 3.10 4.91 -26.77
CA SER A 558 2.93 6.18 -27.49
C SER A 558 2.19 6.00 -28.82
N ALA A 559 2.61 5.01 -29.61
CA ALA A 559 1.95 4.68 -30.87
C ALA A 559 0.49 4.26 -30.66
N TRP A 560 0.23 3.47 -29.61
CA TRP A 560 -1.11 3.00 -29.26
C TRP A 560 -2.03 4.15 -28.80
N VAL A 561 -1.54 5.06 -27.95
CA VAL A 561 -2.26 6.27 -27.50
C VAL A 561 -2.61 7.17 -28.70
N LEU A 562 -1.65 7.39 -29.61
CA LEU A 562 -1.88 8.17 -30.82
C LEU A 562 -2.98 7.55 -31.68
N LYS A 563 -2.94 6.24 -31.93
CA LYS A 563 -3.96 5.51 -32.69
C LYS A 563 -5.35 5.67 -32.09
N ARG A 564 -5.50 5.53 -30.76
CA ARG A 564 -6.79 5.74 -30.08
C ARG A 564 -7.31 7.16 -30.25
N ARG A 565 -6.43 8.17 -30.16
CA ARG A 565 -6.80 9.56 -30.38
C ARG A 565 -7.31 9.77 -31.83
N LEU A 566 -6.60 9.22 -32.81
CA LEU A 566 -7.01 9.31 -34.23
C LEU A 566 -8.34 8.61 -34.53
N LEU A 567 -8.69 7.58 -33.76
CA LEU A 567 -9.97 6.87 -33.83
C LEU A 567 -11.10 7.59 -33.05
N GLY A 568 -10.86 8.76 -32.48
CA GLY A 568 -11.86 9.53 -31.75
C GLY A 568 -12.17 9.05 -30.33
N THR A 569 -11.35 8.15 -29.78
CA THR A 569 -11.51 7.61 -28.39
C THR A 569 -10.22 7.83 -27.58
N PRO A 570 -9.82 9.10 -27.34
CA PRO A 570 -8.58 9.40 -26.63
C PRO A 570 -8.63 8.91 -25.17
N LEU A 571 -7.48 8.54 -24.65
CA LEU A 571 -7.35 8.30 -23.21
C LEU A 571 -7.36 9.63 -22.42
N GLU A 572 -7.85 9.57 -21.18
CA GLU A 572 -7.78 10.69 -20.24
C GLU A 572 -6.41 10.75 -19.56
N LYS A 573 -5.90 9.60 -19.10
CA LYS A 573 -4.59 9.50 -18.41
C LYS A 573 -3.87 8.20 -18.73
N VAL A 574 -2.54 8.27 -18.67
CA VAL A 574 -1.67 7.09 -18.70
C VAL A 574 -0.82 7.09 -17.45
N TYR A 575 -0.74 5.96 -16.79
CA TYR A 575 0.08 5.71 -15.63
C TYR A 575 1.24 4.79 -15.98
N VAL A 576 2.43 5.11 -15.48
CA VAL A 576 3.59 4.23 -15.55
C VAL A 576 3.97 3.78 -14.15
N ALA A 577 4.19 2.48 -13.97
CA ALA A 577 4.65 1.95 -12.70
C ALA A 577 6.01 2.56 -12.30
N ALA A 578 6.22 2.81 -11.01
CA ALA A 578 7.45 3.43 -10.51
C ALA A 578 8.71 2.64 -10.93
N ALA A 579 8.61 1.30 -10.98
CA ALA A 579 9.70 0.43 -11.42
C ALA A 579 10.12 0.64 -12.88
N THR A 580 9.21 1.07 -13.75
CA THR A 580 9.45 1.35 -15.17
C THR A 580 9.72 2.84 -15.42
N ALA A 581 9.17 3.73 -14.61
CA ALA A 581 9.23 5.18 -14.82
C ALA A 581 10.66 5.72 -14.97
N HIS A 582 11.60 5.22 -14.18
CA HIS A 582 13.02 5.63 -14.26
C HIS A 582 13.77 5.11 -15.49
N LYS A 583 13.19 4.16 -16.23
CA LYS A 583 13.73 3.63 -17.48
C LYS A 583 13.20 4.38 -18.70
N VAL A 584 12.18 5.22 -18.55
CA VAL A 584 11.57 5.98 -19.63
C VAL A 584 12.49 7.13 -20.03
N LYS A 585 12.96 7.11 -21.28
CA LYS A 585 13.87 8.12 -21.82
C LYS A 585 13.14 9.45 -22.09
N PRO A 586 13.85 10.61 -22.06
CA PRO A 586 13.24 11.91 -22.36
C PRO A 586 12.55 11.96 -23.72
N GLU A 587 13.13 11.31 -24.76
CA GLU A 587 12.53 11.26 -26.10
C GLU A 587 11.19 10.50 -26.09
N GLN A 588 11.09 9.42 -25.32
CA GLN A 588 9.86 8.65 -25.15
C GLN A 588 8.79 9.43 -24.40
N GLN A 589 9.17 10.24 -23.39
CA GLN A 589 8.25 11.15 -22.72
C GLN A 589 7.72 12.21 -23.68
N LYS A 590 8.59 12.75 -24.55
CA LYS A 590 8.21 13.70 -25.60
C LYS A 590 7.25 13.07 -26.61
N SER A 591 7.56 11.86 -27.10
CA SER A 591 6.70 11.12 -28.02
C SER A 591 5.31 10.89 -27.43
N LEU A 592 5.23 10.52 -26.13
CA LEU A 592 3.96 10.33 -25.45
C LEU A 592 3.19 11.66 -25.28
N PHE A 593 3.88 12.75 -24.95
CA PHE A 593 3.30 14.09 -24.87
C PHE A 593 2.69 14.52 -26.22
N GLU A 594 3.39 14.30 -27.32
CA GLU A 594 2.91 14.56 -28.67
C GLU A 594 1.70 13.67 -29.04
N ALA A 595 1.74 12.38 -28.64
CA ALA A 595 0.63 11.46 -28.83
C ALA A 595 -0.66 11.93 -28.14
N PHE A 596 -0.54 12.61 -26.99
CA PHE A 596 -1.67 13.28 -26.32
C PHE A 596 -2.05 14.64 -26.88
N GLY A 597 -1.40 15.11 -27.97
CA GLY A 597 -1.68 16.41 -28.56
C GLY A 597 -1.13 17.59 -27.78
N GLY A 598 0.03 17.43 -27.15
CA GLY A 598 0.70 18.49 -26.40
C GLY A 598 0.15 18.73 -24.99
N VAL A 599 -0.56 17.76 -24.42
CA VAL A 599 -1.06 17.82 -23.04
C VAL A 599 -0.34 16.79 -22.17
N ARG A 600 0.12 17.17 -20.98
CA ARG A 600 0.74 16.24 -20.04
C ARG A 600 -0.31 15.35 -19.40
N LYS A 601 -0.34 14.08 -19.79
CA LYS A 601 -1.26 13.06 -19.29
C LYS A 601 -0.56 11.78 -18.81
N LEU A 602 0.78 11.82 -18.67
CA LEU A 602 1.58 10.73 -18.11
C LEU A 602 1.88 11.01 -16.64
N PHE A 603 1.59 10.03 -15.80
CA PHE A 603 1.77 10.10 -14.35
C PHE A 603 2.54 8.88 -13.84
N VAL A 604 3.44 9.10 -12.89
CA VAL A 604 4.14 7.99 -12.20
C VAL A 604 3.28 7.50 -11.05
N LEU A 605 3.05 6.19 -10.98
CA LEU A 605 2.25 5.57 -9.95
C LEU A 605 3.14 4.97 -8.86
N LEU A 606 2.95 5.44 -7.62
CA LEU A 606 3.62 4.93 -6.42
C LEU A 606 2.73 3.98 -5.59
N GLY A 607 1.52 3.74 -6.05
CA GLY A 607 0.49 2.92 -5.41
C GLY A 607 -0.71 2.79 -6.34
N GLY A 608 -1.91 2.48 -5.84
CA GLY A 608 -3.13 2.49 -6.67
C GLY A 608 -3.51 3.89 -7.15
N SER A 609 -4.11 3.99 -8.34
CA SER A 609 -4.58 5.27 -8.87
C SER A 609 -5.87 5.73 -8.16
N PRO A 610 -6.14 7.05 -8.09
CA PRO A 610 -7.40 7.55 -7.56
C PRO A 610 -8.63 7.02 -8.31
N GLU A 611 -8.51 6.88 -9.64
CA GLU A 611 -9.58 6.40 -10.52
C GLU A 611 -9.88 4.91 -10.28
N GLU A 612 -8.84 4.09 -10.09
CA GLU A 612 -9.01 2.69 -9.67
C GLU A 612 -9.80 2.61 -8.36
N ALA A 613 -9.38 3.37 -7.36
CA ALA A 613 -10.06 3.41 -6.06
C ALA A 613 -11.53 3.87 -6.20
N GLN A 614 -11.83 4.78 -7.11
CA GLN A 614 -13.20 5.23 -7.37
C GLN A 614 -14.03 4.15 -8.09
N LEU A 615 -13.48 3.48 -9.09
CA LEU A 615 -14.14 2.40 -9.82
C LEU A 615 -14.50 1.21 -8.92
N LEU A 616 -13.65 0.90 -7.95
CA LEU A 616 -13.86 -0.21 -7.01
C LEU A 616 -14.83 0.12 -5.86
N ARG A 617 -15.07 1.41 -5.57
CA ARG A 617 -16.06 1.84 -4.56
C ARG A 617 -17.50 1.86 -5.08
N GLY A 618 -17.70 2.06 -6.37
CA GLY A 618 -19.02 2.09 -7.05
C GLY A 618 -19.45 0.70 -7.48
#